data_bf32532407c5f45872c3e76fb5b6d688
#
_entry.id   bf32532407c5f45872c3e76fb5b6d688
#
_cell.length_a   1.000
_cell.length_b   1.000
_cell.length_c   1.000
_cell.angle_alpha   90.00
_cell.angle_beta   90.00
_cell.angle_gamma   90.00
#
_symmetry.space_group_name_H-M   'P 1'
#
loop_
_entity.id
_entity.type
_entity.pdbx_description
1 polymer ?
#
loop_
_entity_poly.entity_id
_entity_poly.type
_entity_poly.pdbx_seq_one_letter_code
_entity_poly.pdbx_strand_id
1 'polypeptide(L)'
;MCIRDRLTDSSVLTGLANEQAFASASARQVRALGSSGDVLLVMSVDGNCANVQQAIVAAHEREMVVIGLSGHGGGPMAQSLRDTDIHVDVPHERTARILEILMLVLHCLCDAVDAQLLGEQEETNR
;
A
#
# COMPACT_ATOMS: atom_id res chain seq x y z
N MET A 1 -11.35 15.06 7.37
CA MET A 1 -11.38 13.85 8.22
C MET A 1 -10.40 12.87 7.60
N CYS A 2 -9.38 12.45 8.35
CA CYS A 2 -8.41 11.46 7.85
C CYS A 2 -8.92 10.06 8.18
N ILE A 3 -9.06 9.21 7.18
CA ILE A 3 -9.54 7.84 7.36
C ILE A 3 -8.45 6.91 6.85
N ARG A 4 -8.05 5.94 7.66
CA ARG A 4 -7.22 4.82 7.27
C ARG A 4 -8.10 3.58 7.18
N ASP A 5 -8.11 2.95 6.03
CA ASP A 5 -8.87 1.72 5.79
C ASP A 5 -8.02 0.70 5.04
N ARG A 6 -8.40 -0.56 5.13
CA ARG A 6 -7.73 -1.68 4.46
C ARG A 6 -8.67 -2.35 3.47
N LEU A 7 -8.14 -2.73 2.32
CA LEU A 7 -8.90 -3.38 1.25
C LEU A 7 -8.84 -4.92 1.34
N THR A 8 -8.84 -5.46 2.56
CA THR A 8 -8.65 -6.90 2.82
C THR A 8 -9.81 -7.55 3.57
N ASP A 9 -11.02 -6.98 3.48
CA ASP A 9 -12.22 -7.64 3.98
C ASP A 9 -12.44 -8.96 3.23
N SER A 10 -12.56 -10.06 3.98
CA SER A 10 -12.60 -11.40 3.39
C SER A 10 -13.85 -11.65 2.56
N SER A 11 -14.98 -11.09 2.94
CA SER A 11 -16.24 -11.20 2.20
C SER A 11 -16.16 -10.50 0.85
N VAL A 12 -15.56 -9.31 0.83
CA VAL A 12 -15.35 -8.53 -0.39
C VAL A 12 -14.35 -9.23 -1.31
N LEU A 13 -13.21 -9.68 -0.78
CA LEU A 13 -12.19 -10.36 -1.58
C LEU A 13 -12.71 -11.66 -2.19
N THR A 14 -13.42 -12.49 -1.44
CA THR A 14 -13.99 -13.75 -1.95
C THR A 14 -15.10 -13.50 -2.95
N GLY A 15 -15.97 -12.52 -2.72
CA GLY A 15 -17.02 -12.12 -3.67
C GLY A 15 -16.43 -11.64 -5.00
N LEU A 16 -15.48 -10.72 -4.95
CA LEU A 16 -14.82 -10.18 -6.15
C LEU A 16 -14.00 -11.24 -6.88
N ALA A 17 -13.32 -12.13 -6.16
CA ALA A 17 -12.55 -13.21 -6.75
C ALA A 17 -13.44 -14.23 -7.47
N ASN A 18 -14.66 -14.44 -6.99
CA ASN A 18 -15.63 -15.34 -7.62
C ASN A 18 -16.29 -14.73 -8.87
N GLU A 19 -16.57 -13.42 -8.87
CA GLU A 19 -17.18 -12.74 -10.01
C GLU A 19 -16.16 -12.41 -11.12
N GLN A 20 -14.96 -12.06 -10.74
CA GLN A 20 -13.87 -11.65 -11.64
C GLN A 20 -12.57 -12.26 -11.15
N ALA A 21 -11.49 -12.18 -11.92
CA ALA A 21 -10.19 -12.66 -11.48
C ALA A 21 -9.73 -11.92 -10.19
N PHE A 22 -9.14 -12.64 -9.24
CA PHE A 22 -8.57 -12.09 -8.00
C PHE A 22 -7.62 -10.89 -8.27
N ALA A 23 -6.94 -10.90 -9.41
CA ALA A 23 -6.07 -9.82 -9.83
C ALA A 23 -6.76 -8.44 -9.90
N SER A 24 -8.06 -8.38 -10.14
CA SER A 24 -8.83 -7.14 -10.23
C SER A 24 -9.49 -6.70 -8.92
N ALA A 25 -9.48 -7.54 -7.89
CA ALA A 25 -10.22 -7.31 -6.65
C ALA A 25 -9.80 -6.03 -5.92
N SER A 26 -8.49 -5.79 -5.80
CA SER A 26 -7.97 -4.56 -5.16
C SER A 26 -8.24 -3.32 -6.01
N ALA A 27 -8.04 -3.41 -7.33
CA ALA A 27 -8.27 -2.29 -8.25
C ALA A 27 -9.74 -1.82 -8.23
N ARG A 28 -10.68 -2.76 -8.16
CA ARG A 28 -12.12 -2.44 -8.08
C ARG A 28 -12.46 -1.67 -6.80
N GLN A 29 -11.88 -2.07 -5.67
CA GLN A 29 -12.07 -1.37 -4.41
C GLN A 29 -11.44 0.03 -4.44
N VAL A 30 -10.24 0.17 -4.99
CA VAL A 30 -9.57 1.47 -5.15
C VAL A 30 -10.44 2.42 -6.01
N ARG A 31 -11.00 1.93 -7.12
CA ARG A 31 -11.91 2.74 -7.96
C ARG A 31 -13.19 3.16 -7.24
N ALA A 32 -13.70 2.30 -6.35
CA ALA A 32 -14.96 2.58 -5.62
C ALA A 32 -14.76 3.56 -4.46
N LEU A 33 -13.65 3.47 -3.74
CA LEU A 33 -13.40 4.18 -2.49
C LEU A 33 -12.45 5.35 -2.63
N GLY A 34 -11.47 5.26 -3.56
CA GLY A 34 -10.43 6.26 -3.74
C GLY A 34 -10.94 7.55 -4.35
N SER A 35 -10.38 8.65 -3.89
CA SER A 35 -10.64 10.01 -4.38
C SER A 35 -9.35 10.72 -4.71
N SER A 36 -9.42 11.77 -5.54
CA SER A 36 -8.26 12.60 -5.85
C SER A 36 -7.65 13.19 -4.57
N GLY A 37 -6.33 13.08 -4.42
CA GLY A 37 -5.59 13.50 -3.24
C GLY A 37 -5.48 12.45 -2.13
N ASP A 38 -6.13 11.30 -2.26
CA ASP A 38 -5.91 10.16 -1.37
C ASP A 38 -4.55 9.50 -1.63
N VAL A 39 -4.10 8.70 -0.68
CA VAL A 39 -2.86 7.93 -0.76
C VAL A 39 -3.17 6.44 -0.74
N LEU A 40 -2.66 5.71 -1.72
CA LEU A 40 -2.68 4.25 -1.73
C LEU A 40 -1.34 3.71 -1.24
N LEU A 41 -1.34 2.96 -0.14
CA LEU A 41 -0.18 2.20 0.32
C LEU A 41 -0.28 0.76 -0.18
N VAL A 42 0.72 0.30 -0.91
CA VAL A 42 0.84 -1.06 -1.41
C VAL A 42 2.11 -1.73 -0.91
N MET A 43 2.02 -3.03 -0.65
CA MET A 43 3.15 -3.85 -0.19
C MET A 43 3.25 -5.12 -1.02
N SER A 44 4.45 -5.45 -1.47
CA SER A 44 4.74 -6.70 -2.17
C SER A 44 6.20 -7.09 -1.96
N VAL A 45 6.47 -8.34 -1.64
CA VAL A 45 7.86 -8.80 -1.37
C VAL A 45 8.76 -8.64 -2.58
N ASP A 46 8.26 -8.94 -3.77
CA ASP A 46 9.03 -8.94 -5.03
C ASP A 46 8.44 -8.03 -6.11
N GLY A 47 7.34 -7.34 -5.80
CA GLY A 47 6.64 -6.46 -6.74
C GLY A 47 5.93 -7.18 -7.89
N ASN A 48 5.82 -8.50 -7.87
CA ASN A 48 5.29 -9.29 -8.99
C ASN A 48 3.81 -9.69 -8.83
N CYS A 49 3.06 -9.01 -7.98
CA CYS A 49 1.65 -9.30 -7.73
C CYS A 49 0.75 -8.53 -8.71
N ALA A 50 0.01 -9.23 -9.57
CA ALA A 50 -0.87 -8.64 -10.57
C ALA A 50 -1.99 -7.77 -9.94
N ASN A 51 -2.53 -8.17 -8.79
CA ASN A 51 -3.52 -7.38 -8.07
C ASN A 51 -2.97 -6.04 -7.56
N VAL A 52 -1.72 -6.00 -7.12
CA VAL A 52 -1.04 -4.77 -6.69
C VAL A 52 -0.81 -3.85 -7.89
N GLN A 53 -0.33 -4.38 -9.02
CA GLN A 53 -0.12 -3.60 -10.24
C GLN A 53 -1.44 -2.99 -10.74
N GLN A 54 -2.53 -3.75 -10.77
CA GLN A 54 -3.84 -3.23 -11.15
C GLN A 54 -4.39 -2.19 -10.15
N ALA A 55 -4.11 -2.35 -8.86
CA ALA A 55 -4.48 -1.36 -7.86
C ALA A 55 -3.73 -0.03 -8.06
N ILE A 56 -2.44 -0.06 -8.41
CA ILE A 56 -1.66 1.12 -8.74
C ILE A 56 -2.24 1.85 -9.96
N VAL A 57 -2.57 1.13 -11.02
CA VAL A 57 -3.22 1.72 -12.20
C VAL A 57 -4.54 2.39 -11.80
N ALA A 58 -5.36 1.72 -11.00
CA ALA A 58 -6.63 2.27 -10.52
C ALA A 58 -6.44 3.53 -9.65
N ALA A 59 -5.41 3.56 -8.82
CA ALA A 59 -5.06 4.74 -8.02
C ALA A 59 -4.67 5.92 -8.91
N HIS A 60 -3.87 5.69 -9.93
CA HIS A 60 -3.49 6.73 -10.91
C HIS A 60 -4.68 7.24 -11.73
N GLU A 61 -5.64 6.38 -12.07
CA GLU A 61 -6.91 6.79 -12.71
C GLU A 61 -7.74 7.71 -11.79
N ARG A 62 -7.59 7.57 -10.49
CA ARG A 62 -8.29 8.35 -9.47
C ARG A 62 -7.47 9.54 -8.94
N GLU A 63 -6.34 9.85 -9.57
CA GLU A 63 -5.44 10.94 -9.18
C GLU A 63 -4.93 10.82 -7.72
N MET A 64 -4.69 9.58 -7.28
CA MET A 64 -4.11 9.29 -5.97
C MET A 64 -2.59 9.20 -6.07
N VAL A 65 -1.90 9.44 -4.96
CA VAL A 65 -0.47 9.17 -4.80
C VAL A 65 -0.28 7.75 -4.30
N VAL A 66 0.74 7.06 -4.80
CA VAL A 66 1.06 5.69 -4.39
C VAL A 66 2.34 5.66 -3.55
N ILE A 67 2.30 4.94 -2.44
CA ILE A 67 3.48 4.56 -1.66
C ILE A 67 3.66 3.05 -1.82
N GLY A 68 4.71 2.64 -2.53
CA GLY A 68 5.04 1.24 -2.76
C GLY A 68 6.15 0.77 -1.83
N LEU A 69 5.88 -0.28 -1.07
CA LEU A 69 6.86 -0.93 -0.21
C LEU A 69 7.20 -2.30 -0.79
N SER A 70 8.48 -2.56 -1.05
CA SER A 70 8.91 -3.82 -1.65
C SER A 70 10.27 -4.31 -1.18
N GLY A 71 10.65 -5.46 -1.66
CA GLY A 71 12.01 -5.95 -1.71
C GLY A 71 12.38 -6.33 -3.14
N HIS A 72 13.58 -6.87 -3.31
CA HIS A 72 14.11 -7.35 -4.59
C HIS A 72 14.03 -6.29 -5.73
N GLY A 73 14.16 -5.00 -5.40
CA GLY A 73 14.10 -3.91 -6.39
C GLY A 73 12.69 -3.57 -6.87
N GLY A 74 11.64 -4.18 -6.29
CA GLY A 74 10.24 -3.86 -6.55
C GLY A 74 9.68 -4.36 -7.88
N GLY A 75 10.48 -4.97 -8.73
CA GLY A 75 10.04 -5.62 -9.97
C GLY A 75 9.06 -4.79 -10.84
N PRO A 76 8.02 -5.41 -11.42
CA PRO A 76 7.01 -4.72 -12.22
C PRO A 76 6.22 -3.66 -11.44
N MET A 77 6.06 -3.81 -10.11
CA MET A 77 5.42 -2.80 -9.27
C MET A 77 6.20 -1.48 -9.32
N ALA A 78 7.53 -1.53 -9.14
CA ALA A 78 8.37 -0.33 -9.19
C ALA A 78 8.31 0.37 -10.55
N GLN A 79 8.21 -0.40 -11.64
CA GLN A 79 8.07 0.15 -13.00
C GLN A 79 6.71 0.82 -13.25
N SER A 80 5.69 0.47 -12.46
CA SER A 80 4.35 1.05 -12.57
C SER A 80 4.21 2.37 -11.79
N LEU A 81 5.15 2.70 -10.93
CA LEU A 81 5.14 3.94 -10.15
C LEU A 81 5.54 5.14 -11.01
N ARG A 82 4.97 6.31 -10.70
CA ARG A 82 5.24 7.60 -11.34
C ARG A 82 6.24 8.40 -10.52
N ASP A 83 6.77 9.47 -11.09
CA ASP A 83 7.70 10.39 -10.40
C ASP A 83 7.09 11.06 -9.15
N THR A 84 5.77 11.12 -9.06
CA THR A 84 5.03 11.65 -7.91
C THR A 84 4.82 10.62 -6.80
N ASP A 85 5.07 9.36 -7.08
CA ASP A 85 4.90 8.26 -6.14
C ASP A 85 6.17 8.03 -5.30
N ILE A 86 6.04 7.30 -4.23
CA ILE A 86 7.17 6.98 -3.34
C ILE A 86 7.41 5.48 -3.38
N HIS A 87 8.66 5.07 -3.60
CA HIS A 87 9.07 3.68 -3.54
C HIS A 87 10.10 3.48 -2.44
N VAL A 88 9.81 2.54 -1.54
CA VAL A 88 10.74 2.08 -0.51
C VAL A 88 11.07 0.62 -0.80
N ASP A 89 12.32 0.36 -1.16
CA ASP A 89 12.82 -0.98 -1.44
C ASP A 89 13.74 -1.48 -0.33
N VAL A 90 13.56 -2.74 0.07
CA VAL A 90 14.41 -3.43 1.04
C VAL A 90 15.40 -4.32 0.28
N PRO A 91 16.69 -3.93 0.19
CA PRO A 91 17.68 -4.66 -0.61
C PRO A 91 18.16 -5.92 0.13
N HIS A 92 17.32 -6.92 0.23
CA HIS A 92 17.64 -8.19 0.87
C HIS A 92 17.05 -9.37 0.08
N GLU A 93 17.71 -10.55 0.16
CA GLU A 93 17.27 -11.74 -0.59
C GLU A 93 16.27 -12.61 0.18
N ARG A 94 16.30 -12.57 1.51
CA ARG A 94 15.43 -13.42 2.33
C ARG A 94 14.09 -12.75 2.58
N THR A 95 13.02 -13.36 2.10
CA THR A 95 11.62 -12.91 2.28
C THR A 95 11.29 -12.54 3.72
N ALA A 96 11.71 -13.35 4.70
CA ALA A 96 11.43 -13.07 6.11
C ALA A 96 12.04 -11.74 6.58
N ARG A 97 13.25 -11.42 6.14
CA ARG A 97 13.90 -10.15 6.49
C ARG A 97 13.23 -8.96 5.80
N ILE A 98 12.84 -9.13 4.54
CA ILE A 98 12.07 -8.12 3.81
C ILE A 98 10.76 -7.82 4.56
N LEU A 99 9.98 -8.84 4.90
CA LEU A 99 8.70 -8.67 5.59
C LEU A 99 8.84 -7.99 6.96
N GLU A 100 9.88 -8.32 7.73
CA GLU A 100 10.15 -7.67 9.01
C GLU A 100 10.43 -6.18 8.85
N ILE A 101 11.23 -5.81 7.84
CA ILE A 101 11.58 -4.40 7.58
C ILE A 101 10.38 -3.66 6.99
N LEU A 102 9.61 -4.25 6.08
CA LEU A 102 8.40 -3.65 5.55
C LEU A 102 7.38 -3.36 6.65
N MET A 103 7.24 -4.27 7.63
CA MET A 103 6.38 -4.05 8.79
C MET A 103 6.89 -2.91 9.67
N LEU A 104 8.20 -2.83 9.89
CA LEU A 104 8.82 -1.72 10.62
C LEU A 104 8.56 -0.38 9.91
N VAL A 105 8.77 -0.32 8.61
CA VAL A 105 8.51 0.90 7.81
C VAL A 105 7.04 1.30 7.90
N LEU A 106 6.12 0.32 7.80
CA LEU A 106 4.68 0.58 7.95
C LEU A 106 4.34 1.20 9.30
N HIS A 107 4.90 0.68 10.40
CA HIS A 107 4.70 1.23 11.74
C HIS A 107 5.28 2.64 11.86
N CYS A 108 6.48 2.88 11.35
CA CYS A 108 7.07 4.23 11.33
C CYS A 108 6.21 5.23 10.53
N LEU A 109 5.62 4.82 9.41
CA LEU A 109 4.69 5.66 8.65
C LEU A 109 3.42 5.96 9.45
N CYS A 110 2.88 4.97 10.17
CA CYS A 110 1.73 5.19 11.05
C CYS A 110 2.05 6.19 12.16
N ASP A 111 3.17 6.02 12.84
CA ASP A 111 3.61 6.91 13.91
C ASP A 111 3.84 8.33 13.40
N ALA A 112 4.45 8.48 12.23
CA ALA A 112 4.66 9.78 11.60
C ALA A 112 3.34 10.47 11.24
N VAL A 113 2.36 9.73 10.74
CA VAL A 113 1.02 10.26 10.45
C VAL A 113 0.31 10.68 11.73
N ASP A 114 0.40 9.88 12.78
CA ASP A 114 -0.22 10.20 14.08
C ASP A 114 0.43 11.44 14.71
N ALA A 115 1.75 11.56 14.68
CA ALA A 115 2.45 12.75 15.15
C ALA A 115 2.05 14.02 14.37
N GLN A 116 1.89 13.92 13.06
CA GLN A 116 1.45 15.04 12.21
C GLN A 116 -0.01 15.46 12.47
N LEU A 117 -0.90 14.52 12.73
CA LEU A 117 -2.33 14.78 12.88
C LEU A 117 -2.75 15.10 14.31
N LEU A 118 -2.12 14.46 15.29
CA LEU A 118 -2.50 14.54 16.69
C LEU A 118 -1.54 15.39 17.53
N GLY A 119 -0.40 15.78 16.98
CA GLY A 119 0.73 16.36 17.68
C GLY A 119 1.56 15.28 18.40
N GLU A 120 2.81 15.63 18.79
CA GLU A 120 3.63 14.76 19.62
C GLU A 120 2.92 14.56 20.96
N GLN A 121 2.41 13.36 21.19
CA GLN A 121 2.04 12.97 22.55
C GLN A 121 3.34 12.78 23.32
N GLU A 122 3.65 13.67 24.25
CA GLU A 122 4.67 13.42 25.26
C GLU A 122 4.33 12.07 25.90
N GLU A 123 5.13 11.05 25.61
CA GLU A 123 5.09 9.82 26.39
C GLU A 123 5.42 10.19 27.83
N THR A 124 4.38 10.40 28.63
CA THR A 124 4.50 10.50 30.07
C THR A 124 4.99 9.14 30.53
N ASN A 125 6.30 9.08 30.73
CA ASN A 125 7.04 7.96 31.29
C ASN A 125 6.31 7.45 32.54
N ARG A 126 5.81 6.21 32.48
CA ARG A 126 5.47 5.42 33.67
C ARG A 126 6.26 4.12 33.66
#